data_db790a673d54c7ac45c58f9b349f4b16
#
_entry.id   db790a673d54c7ac45c58f9b349f4b16
#
_cell.length_a   1.000
_cell.length_b   1.000
_cell.length_c   1.000
_cell.angle_alpha   90.00
_cell.angle_beta   90.00
_cell.angle_gamma   90.00
#
_symmetry.space_group_name_H-M   'P 1'
#
loop_
_entity.id
_entity.type
_entity.pdbx_description
1 polymer ?
#
loop_
_entity_poly.entity_id
_entity_poly.type
_entity_poly.pdbx_seq_one_letter_code
_entity_poly.pdbx_strand_id
1 'polypeptide(L)'
;MTTPLDDPTRLPVHDVMCIDCKSFYASVEAIRRGIHPLAADIAVLSKGDSPGGLVLAASPNCKKRYHVGLSTRRFQLRDDMQVELAEPRMADYIRKNYGISRIYRQFTDDAHWYPYSIDESFIDVTHSHNLFGSNEEIATQIQKKVFDQFGIITTVGIGQNPLLAKLALDNEAKKSTPWQATWTYDRVPETIWKLADLDDFWSIGSRTAKKLNAIGIHNLYDLAHADRALLHQRFGVIGDAMYFHAWGIDYSDLTRRYLPQSENKGYGNSQVLMRDYTQPREIEVVLSEIADQVAGRLRHHQVQGEVISVGIGYADAEEADNSGFGAQMKVDPTNRTDDLIRAARFLFHSKWNGHAVRNVSVRVNRISQASTMQLSLFESAEKEEANVLLDQTIDKIRQLYGYKAIVRGYSKEKGATAIDRAGLVGGHHG
;
A
#
# COMPACT_ATOMS: atom_id res chain seq x y z
N MET A 1 -38.95 -5.56 10.23
CA MET A 1 -37.76 -6.29 9.73
C MET A 1 -36.77 -6.29 10.88
N THR A 2 -36.27 -7.46 11.27
CA THR A 2 -35.17 -7.54 12.25
C THR A 2 -33.91 -6.95 11.64
N THR A 3 -33.30 -6.01 12.34
CA THR A 3 -32.02 -5.40 11.90
C THR A 3 -30.85 -6.31 12.26
N PRO A 4 -29.69 -6.21 11.60
CA PRO A 4 -28.49 -6.98 11.98
C PRO A 4 -28.02 -6.76 13.42
N LEU A 5 -28.41 -5.64 14.06
CA LEU A 5 -28.07 -5.34 15.47
C LEU A 5 -29.07 -5.93 16.49
N ASP A 6 -30.21 -6.50 16.04
CA ASP A 6 -31.26 -7.00 16.96
C ASP A 6 -30.84 -8.28 17.71
N ASP A 7 -29.79 -8.96 17.27
CA ASP A 7 -29.21 -10.13 17.94
C ASP A 7 -27.75 -9.84 18.38
N PRO A 8 -27.56 -9.19 19.54
CA PRO A 8 -26.23 -8.83 20.02
C PRO A 8 -25.33 -10.04 20.31
N THR A 9 -25.91 -11.25 20.45
CA THR A 9 -25.12 -12.45 20.70
C THR A 9 -24.31 -12.92 19.49
N ARG A 10 -24.61 -12.40 18.31
CA ARG A 10 -23.92 -12.70 17.05
C ARG A 10 -22.90 -11.61 16.65
N LEU A 11 -22.83 -10.53 17.39
CA LEU A 11 -21.91 -9.45 17.10
C LEU A 11 -20.51 -9.79 17.63
N PRO A 12 -19.46 -9.57 16.85
CA PRO A 12 -18.10 -9.63 17.38
C PRO A 12 -17.90 -8.48 18.35
N VAL A 13 -17.54 -8.77 19.60
CA VAL A 13 -17.27 -7.77 20.63
C VAL A 13 -15.88 -7.98 21.18
N HIS A 14 -15.00 -7.07 20.83
CA HIS A 14 -13.61 -6.99 21.26
C HIS A 14 -13.29 -5.56 21.71
N ASP A 15 -12.19 -5.37 22.40
CA ASP A 15 -11.64 -4.04 22.68
C ASP A 15 -10.48 -3.78 21.72
N VAL A 16 -10.82 -3.27 20.53
CA VAL A 16 -9.85 -3.02 19.46
C VAL A 16 -9.44 -1.55 19.44
N MET A 17 -8.15 -1.32 19.35
CA MET A 17 -7.58 0.01 19.11
C MET A 17 -6.95 0.07 17.73
N CYS A 18 -7.26 1.12 16.97
CA CYS A 18 -6.54 1.53 15.78
C CYS A 18 -5.69 2.74 16.12
N ILE A 19 -4.37 2.61 16.00
CA ILE A 19 -3.40 3.61 16.44
C ILE A 19 -2.61 4.12 15.24
N ASP A 20 -2.57 5.45 15.05
CA ASP A 20 -1.91 6.11 13.92
C ASP A 20 -0.89 7.14 14.45
N CYS A 21 0.29 7.18 13.83
CA CYS A 21 1.32 8.17 14.13
C CYS A 21 1.06 9.44 13.31
N LYS A 22 0.67 10.52 13.98
CA LYS A 22 0.24 11.77 13.34
C LYS A 22 1.29 12.34 12.40
N SER A 23 0.98 12.37 11.08
CA SER A 23 1.89 12.87 10.02
C SER A 23 3.31 12.25 10.10
N PHE A 24 3.42 10.94 10.21
CA PHE A 24 4.57 10.18 10.67
C PHE A 24 5.91 10.66 10.08
N TYR A 25 6.08 10.65 8.76
CA TYR A 25 7.36 11.06 8.15
C TYR A 25 7.72 12.52 8.46
N ALA A 26 6.74 13.42 8.37
CA ALA A 26 6.98 14.83 8.69
C ALA A 26 7.29 15.04 10.18
N SER A 27 6.67 14.26 11.08
CA SER A 27 6.95 14.28 12.51
C SER A 27 8.36 13.78 12.80
N VAL A 28 8.80 12.71 12.16
CA VAL A 28 10.20 12.22 12.27
C VAL A 28 11.19 13.28 11.83
N GLU A 29 10.91 13.96 10.73
CA GLU A 29 11.77 15.04 10.22
C GLU A 29 11.79 16.27 11.11
N ALA A 30 10.65 16.62 11.74
CA ALA A 30 10.56 17.70 12.70
C ALA A 30 11.41 17.42 13.95
N ILE A 31 11.23 16.24 14.55
CA ILE A 31 11.97 15.83 15.76
C ILE A 31 13.48 15.85 15.51
N ARG A 32 13.91 15.37 14.36
CA ARG A 32 15.33 15.40 13.98
C ARG A 32 15.93 16.81 13.93
N ARG A 33 15.11 17.82 13.64
CA ARG A 33 15.49 19.23 13.62
C ARG A 33 15.30 19.92 14.98
N GLY A 34 14.90 19.18 16.00
CA GLY A 34 14.58 19.73 17.32
C GLY A 34 13.29 20.55 17.37
N ILE A 35 12.40 20.36 16.38
CA ILE A 35 11.12 21.07 16.27
C ILE A 35 9.99 20.16 16.75
N HIS A 36 9.08 20.70 17.56
CA HIS A 36 7.92 19.96 17.98
C HIS A 36 7.00 19.64 16.75
N PRO A 37 6.52 18.37 16.56
CA PRO A 37 5.80 17.96 15.35
C PRO A 37 4.59 18.80 14.98
N LEU A 38 3.87 19.33 15.97
CA LEU A 38 2.70 20.19 15.74
C LEU A 38 3.07 21.64 15.35
N ALA A 39 4.29 22.08 15.64
CA ALA A 39 4.75 23.44 15.34
C ALA A 39 5.51 23.54 14.02
N ALA A 40 5.94 22.39 13.48
CA ALA A 40 6.75 22.36 12.27
C ALA A 40 5.93 22.66 11.01
N ASP A 41 6.53 23.37 10.05
CA ASP A 41 6.05 23.57 8.69
C ASP A 41 6.92 22.77 7.73
N ILE A 42 6.78 21.43 7.73
CA ILE A 42 7.61 20.49 6.96
C ILE A 42 6.74 19.68 5.99
N ALA A 43 7.22 19.53 4.76
CA ALA A 43 6.68 18.60 3.77
C ALA A 43 7.79 17.64 3.30
N VAL A 44 7.52 16.34 3.39
CA VAL A 44 8.42 15.29 2.88
C VAL A 44 8.02 14.96 1.45
N LEU A 45 8.95 15.13 0.49
CA LEU A 45 8.70 14.94 -0.94
C LEU A 45 9.43 13.73 -1.48
N SER A 46 8.74 12.95 -2.32
CA SER A 46 9.33 11.79 -3.00
C SER A 46 10.56 12.13 -3.84
N LYS A 47 10.64 13.38 -4.36
CA LYS A 47 11.77 13.94 -5.14
C LYS A 47 11.75 15.46 -4.99
N GLY A 48 12.60 15.96 -4.13
CA GLY A 48 12.69 17.40 -3.84
C GLY A 48 13.05 18.26 -5.05
N ASP A 49 13.93 17.76 -5.91
CA ASP A 49 14.46 18.47 -7.07
C ASP A 49 13.60 18.38 -8.34
N SER A 50 12.56 17.53 -8.34
CA SER A 50 11.67 17.35 -9.48
C SER A 50 10.37 18.13 -9.32
N PRO A 51 9.96 18.97 -10.30
CA PRO A 51 8.67 19.67 -10.27
C PRO A 51 7.46 18.72 -10.04
N GLY A 52 7.56 17.49 -10.53
CA GLY A 52 6.54 16.44 -10.36
C GLY A 52 6.65 15.68 -9.03
N GLY A 53 7.59 15.99 -8.14
CA GLY A 53 7.74 15.36 -6.83
C GLY A 53 6.43 15.41 -6.04
N LEU A 54 6.07 14.29 -5.41
CA LEU A 54 4.81 14.15 -4.65
C LEU A 54 5.09 14.32 -3.16
N VAL A 55 4.23 15.07 -2.48
CA VAL A 55 4.24 15.15 -1.00
C VAL A 55 3.81 13.80 -0.43
N LEU A 56 4.72 13.16 0.29
CA LEU A 56 4.50 11.87 0.98
C LEU A 56 3.91 12.07 2.37
N ALA A 57 4.26 13.16 3.03
CA ALA A 57 3.68 13.58 4.29
C ALA A 57 3.89 15.09 4.48
N ALA A 58 2.93 15.73 5.13
CA ALA A 58 3.07 17.11 5.59
C ALA A 58 2.75 17.19 7.07
N SER A 59 3.46 18.06 7.81
CA SER A 59 3.20 18.29 9.22
C SER A 59 1.79 18.87 9.45
N PRO A 60 1.22 18.71 10.66
CA PRO A 60 -0.14 19.20 10.94
C PRO A 60 -0.28 20.72 10.71
N ASN A 61 0.73 21.51 11.10
CA ASN A 61 0.73 22.94 10.88
C ASN A 61 0.78 23.30 9.39
N CYS A 62 1.65 22.62 8.63
CA CYS A 62 1.75 22.79 7.18
C CYS A 62 0.43 22.47 6.46
N LYS A 63 -0.25 21.38 6.86
CA LYS A 63 -1.59 21.04 6.33
C LYS A 63 -2.62 22.12 6.61
N LYS A 64 -2.64 22.63 7.84
CA LYS A 64 -3.61 23.64 8.29
C LYS A 64 -3.37 25.00 7.63
N ARG A 65 -2.11 25.41 7.52
CA ARG A 65 -1.71 26.76 7.12
C ARG A 65 -1.65 26.94 5.61
N TYR A 66 -1.18 25.91 4.91
CA TYR A 66 -0.90 25.98 3.47
C TYR A 66 -1.73 25.00 2.63
N HIS A 67 -2.62 24.22 3.27
CA HIS A 67 -3.45 23.19 2.61
C HIS A 67 -2.63 22.13 1.83
N VAL A 68 -1.40 21.87 2.28
CA VAL A 68 -0.49 20.89 1.67
C VAL A 68 -0.87 19.49 2.14
N GLY A 69 -1.19 18.59 1.21
CA GLY A 69 -1.60 17.20 1.49
C GLY A 69 -0.86 16.17 0.64
N LEU A 70 -1.23 14.89 0.79
CA LEU A 70 -0.60 13.75 0.11
C LEU A 70 -0.65 13.83 -1.44
N SER A 71 -1.61 14.53 -2.03
CA SER A 71 -1.73 14.69 -3.49
C SER A 71 -1.00 15.92 -4.03
N THR A 72 -0.46 16.77 -3.15
CA THR A 72 0.23 18.00 -3.55
C THR A 72 1.53 17.67 -4.29
N ARG A 73 1.76 18.34 -5.42
CA ARG A 73 2.99 18.24 -6.20
C ARG A 73 3.98 19.36 -5.85
N ARG A 74 5.27 19.14 -6.07
CA ARG A 74 6.32 20.14 -5.81
C ARG A 74 6.03 21.49 -6.47
N PHE A 75 5.56 21.49 -7.73
CA PHE A 75 5.23 22.74 -8.46
C PHE A 75 4.06 23.53 -7.87
N GLN A 76 3.22 22.89 -7.03
CA GLN A 76 2.12 23.57 -6.34
C GLN A 76 2.56 24.23 -5.02
N LEU A 77 3.76 23.89 -4.54
CA LEU A 77 4.36 24.54 -3.38
C LEU A 77 5.04 25.84 -3.86
N ARG A 78 4.39 26.97 -3.57
CA ARG A 78 4.87 28.29 -3.97
C ARG A 78 6.03 28.72 -3.09
N ASP A 79 6.91 29.56 -3.63
CA ASP A 79 8.12 30.02 -2.94
C ASP A 79 7.80 30.97 -1.75
N ASP A 80 6.61 31.58 -1.72
CA ASP A 80 6.13 32.40 -0.58
C ASP A 80 5.67 31.56 0.63
N MET A 81 5.47 30.25 0.45
CA MET A 81 5.16 29.33 1.55
C MET A 81 6.45 29.02 2.31
N GLN A 82 6.45 29.33 3.61
CA GLN A 82 7.58 29.01 4.50
C GLN A 82 7.54 27.51 4.88
N VAL A 83 7.54 26.61 3.88
CA VAL A 83 7.51 25.17 4.07
C VAL A 83 8.91 24.61 3.86
N GLU A 84 9.45 23.97 4.89
CA GLU A 84 10.72 23.25 4.76
C GLU A 84 10.49 21.92 4.03
N LEU A 85 11.21 21.73 2.94
CA LEU A 85 11.16 20.51 2.15
C LEU A 85 12.18 19.50 2.68
N ALA A 86 11.75 18.28 2.91
CA ALA A 86 12.60 17.19 3.35
C ALA A 86 12.56 16.03 2.36
N GLU A 87 13.71 15.42 2.11
CA GLU A 87 13.79 14.15 1.41
C GLU A 87 13.44 13.00 2.35
N PRO A 88 12.75 11.95 1.87
CA PRO A 88 12.37 10.82 2.69
C PRO A 88 13.58 9.98 3.08
N ARG A 89 13.59 9.50 4.33
CA ARG A 89 14.59 8.59 4.90
C ARG A 89 13.92 7.31 5.35
N MET A 90 13.59 6.46 4.41
CA MET A 90 12.77 5.28 4.67
C MET A 90 13.37 4.33 5.71
N ALA A 91 14.68 4.15 5.72
CA ALA A 91 15.36 3.33 6.72
C ALA A 91 15.15 3.86 8.16
N ASP A 92 15.19 5.19 8.36
CA ASP A 92 14.94 5.80 9.66
C ASP A 92 13.46 5.67 10.07
N TYR A 93 12.53 5.83 9.11
CA TYR A 93 11.11 5.67 9.38
C TYR A 93 10.78 4.24 9.77
N ILE A 94 11.32 3.24 9.06
CA ILE A 94 11.15 1.81 9.39
C ILE A 94 11.73 1.52 10.78
N ARG A 95 12.93 2.04 11.10
CA ARG A 95 13.54 1.83 12.43
C ARG A 95 12.72 2.42 13.56
N LYS A 96 12.17 3.63 13.37
CA LYS A 96 11.29 4.25 14.37
C LYS A 96 9.98 3.50 14.51
N ASN A 97 9.35 3.12 13.39
CA ASN A 97 8.14 2.30 13.40
C ASN A 97 8.35 0.98 14.15
N TYR A 98 9.46 0.31 13.91
CA TYR A 98 9.80 -0.93 14.65
C TYR A 98 9.87 -0.69 16.16
N GLY A 99 10.50 0.42 16.59
CA GLY A 99 10.55 0.80 18.00
C GLY A 99 9.17 1.09 18.60
N ILE A 100 8.33 1.81 17.85
CA ILE A 100 6.94 2.14 18.24
C ILE A 100 6.10 0.86 18.33
N SER A 101 6.21 -0.03 17.37
CA SER A 101 5.51 -1.32 17.35
C SER A 101 5.86 -2.19 18.57
N ARG A 102 7.10 -2.10 19.08
CA ARG A 102 7.48 -2.78 20.31
C ARG A 102 6.78 -2.20 21.55
N ILE A 103 6.38 -0.92 21.52
CA ILE A 103 5.55 -0.34 22.60
C ILE A 103 4.15 -0.92 22.54
N TYR A 104 3.52 -0.97 21.36
CA TYR A 104 2.17 -1.54 21.20
C TYR A 104 2.10 -2.98 21.73
N ARG A 105 3.10 -3.80 21.41
CA ARG A 105 3.24 -5.20 21.86
C ARG A 105 3.53 -5.37 23.36
N GLN A 106 3.63 -4.30 24.13
CA GLN A 106 3.64 -4.37 25.60
C GLN A 106 2.22 -4.44 26.17
N PHE A 107 1.22 -4.04 25.41
CA PHE A 107 -0.19 -3.97 25.81
C PHE A 107 -1.04 -5.10 25.24
N THR A 108 -0.49 -5.91 24.35
CA THR A 108 -1.12 -7.09 23.74
C THR A 108 -0.06 -8.10 23.34
N ASP A 109 -0.46 -9.31 22.95
CA ASP A 109 0.48 -10.31 22.42
C ASP A 109 0.68 -10.17 20.89
N ASP A 110 1.59 -10.99 20.35
CA ASP A 110 1.94 -10.95 18.92
C ASP A 110 0.80 -11.40 17.98
N ALA A 111 -0.13 -12.22 18.46
CA ALA A 111 -1.27 -12.68 17.67
C ALA A 111 -2.31 -11.56 17.54
N HIS A 112 -2.49 -10.76 18.57
CA HIS A 112 -3.46 -9.69 18.67
C HIS A 112 -2.93 -8.31 18.25
N TRP A 113 -1.70 -8.24 17.70
CA TRP A 113 -1.14 -7.05 17.07
C TRP A 113 -1.08 -7.21 15.57
N TYR A 114 -1.69 -6.27 14.83
CA TYR A 114 -1.70 -6.26 13.38
C TYR A 114 -1.13 -4.95 12.83
N PRO A 115 0.08 -4.94 12.23
CA PRO A 115 0.65 -3.78 11.56
C PRO A 115 -0.11 -3.55 10.24
N TYR A 116 -0.90 -2.49 10.19
CA TYR A 116 -1.71 -2.16 9.02
C TYR A 116 -0.92 -1.38 7.96
N SER A 117 -0.12 -0.41 8.42
CA SER A 117 0.80 0.35 7.57
C SER A 117 2.10 0.67 8.33
N ILE A 118 2.95 1.52 7.74
CA ILE A 118 4.19 1.96 8.42
C ILE A 118 3.93 2.88 9.61
N ASP A 119 2.77 3.48 9.71
CA ASP A 119 2.39 4.45 10.76
C ASP A 119 1.10 4.07 11.48
N GLU A 120 0.48 2.97 11.10
CA GLU A 120 -0.82 2.56 11.63
C GLU A 120 -0.81 1.07 12.04
N SER A 121 -1.34 0.77 13.21
CA SER A 121 -1.48 -0.59 13.75
C SER A 121 -2.82 -0.78 14.42
N PHE A 122 -3.34 -2.01 14.35
CA PHE A 122 -4.42 -2.47 15.20
C PHE A 122 -3.87 -3.32 16.34
N ILE A 123 -4.46 -3.18 17.53
CA ILE A 123 -4.24 -4.08 18.67
C ILE A 123 -5.60 -4.44 19.28
N ASP A 124 -5.74 -5.68 19.68
CA ASP A 124 -6.85 -6.14 20.52
C ASP A 124 -6.36 -6.23 21.95
N VAL A 125 -7.00 -5.47 22.85
CA VAL A 125 -6.65 -5.36 24.26
C VAL A 125 -7.70 -5.97 25.19
N THR A 126 -8.64 -6.74 24.64
CA THR A 126 -9.75 -7.38 25.38
C THR A 126 -9.27 -8.12 26.66
N HIS A 127 -8.09 -8.74 26.60
CA HIS A 127 -7.53 -9.49 27.72
C HIS A 127 -6.48 -8.71 28.53
N SER A 128 -6.31 -7.42 28.27
CA SER A 128 -5.23 -6.61 28.86
C SER A 128 -5.67 -5.73 30.04
N HIS A 129 -6.97 -5.63 30.29
CA HIS A 129 -7.56 -4.71 31.26
C HIS A 129 -7.09 -4.93 32.71
N ASN A 130 -6.89 -6.19 33.11
CA ASN A 130 -6.42 -6.50 34.45
C ASN A 130 -5.01 -5.94 34.75
N LEU A 131 -4.20 -5.69 33.71
CA LEU A 131 -2.83 -5.20 33.83
C LEU A 131 -2.72 -3.71 33.59
N PHE A 132 -3.57 -3.15 32.72
CA PHE A 132 -3.37 -1.81 32.18
C PHE A 132 -4.53 -0.86 32.36
N GLY A 133 -5.69 -1.34 32.89
CA GLY A 133 -6.88 -0.52 33.12
C GLY A 133 -7.88 -0.48 31.96
N SER A 134 -8.64 0.59 31.88
CA SER A 134 -9.66 0.79 30.83
C SER A 134 -9.04 1.02 29.45
N ASN A 135 -9.87 0.99 28.41
CA ASN A 135 -9.46 1.30 27.05
C ASN A 135 -8.78 2.67 26.95
N GLU A 136 -9.36 3.70 27.57
CA GLU A 136 -8.85 5.06 27.56
C GLU A 136 -7.52 5.18 28.32
N GLU A 137 -7.39 4.45 29.44
CA GLU A 137 -6.14 4.39 30.21
C GLU A 137 -5.02 3.70 29.41
N ILE A 138 -5.31 2.58 28.72
CA ILE A 138 -4.38 1.90 27.83
C ILE A 138 -3.95 2.84 26.70
N ALA A 139 -4.90 3.48 26.02
CA ALA A 139 -4.61 4.44 24.96
C ALA A 139 -3.71 5.58 25.45
N THR A 140 -3.99 6.14 26.62
CA THR A 140 -3.19 7.21 27.25
C THR A 140 -1.77 6.75 27.55
N GLN A 141 -1.61 5.53 28.10
CA GLN A 141 -0.29 4.96 28.38
C GLN A 141 0.52 4.73 27.10
N ILE A 142 -0.12 4.24 26.04
CA ILE A 142 0.51 4.06 24.73
C ILE A 142 0.97 5.41 24.17
N GLN A 143 0.08 6.40 24.12
CA GLN A 143 0.37 7.76 23.63
C GLN A 143 1.57 8.36 24.39
N LYS A 144 1.52 8.28 25.72
CA LYS A 144 2.60 8.78 26.57
C LYS A 144 3.92 8.09 26.30
N LYS A 145 3.96 6.75 26.29
CA LYS A 145 5.20 5.99 26.03
C LYS A 145 5.80 6.27 24.65
N VAL A 146 4.95 6.37 23.61
CA VAL A 146 5.43 6.70 22.25
C VAL A 146 5.98 8.13 22.21
N PHE A 147 5.29 9.07 22.82
CA PHE A 147 5.78 10.46 22.87
C PHE A 147 7.08 10.59 23.68
N ASP A 148 7.15 10.01 24.87
CA ASP A 148 8.34 10.07 25.75
C ASP A 148 9.59 9.48 25.06
N GLN A 149 9.44 8.37 24.30
CA GLN A 149 10.58 7.69 23.69
C GLN A 149 10.94 8.21 22.29
N PHE A 150 9.96 8.66 21.51
CA PHE A 150 10.16 8.99 20.11
C PHE A 150 9.76 10.43 19.75
N GLY A 151 9.12 11.18 20.65
CA GLY A 151 8.54 12.49 20.37
C GLY A 151 7.37 12.48 19.39
N ILE A 152 6.86 11.29 19.01
CA ILE A 152 5.78 11.11 18.05
C ILE A 152 4.44 11.18 18.77
N ILE A 153 3.53 11.96 18.21
CA ILE A 153 2.15 12.04 18.67
C ILE A 153 1.34 10.94 17.97
N THR A 154 0.60 10.16 18.76
CA THR A 154 -0.30 9.13 18.25
C THR A 154 -1.77 9.50 18.48
N THR A 155 -2.62 9.06 17.57
CA THR A 155 -4.08 9.16 17.66
C THR A 155 -4.65 7.75 17.77
N VAL A 156 -5.68 7.55 18.60
CA VAL A 156 -6.23 6.24 18.93
C VAL A 156 -7.75 6.23 18.71
N GLY A 157 -8.20 5.41 17.80
CA GLY A 157 -9.61 5.05 17.68
C GLY A 157 -9.86 3.73 18.41
N ILE A 158 -10.90 3.70 19.23
CA ILE A 158 -11.31 2.56 20.05
C ILE A 158 -12.65 2.06 19.55
N GLY A 159 -12.83 0.76 19.43
CA GLY A 159 -14.09 0.18 18.97
C GLY A 159 -14.23 -1.30 19.27
N GLN A 160 -15.46 -1.79 19.20
CA GLN A 160 -15.79 -3.19 19.47
C GLN A 160 -15.34 -4.15 18.37
N ASN A 161 -14.81 -3.64 17.28
CA ASN A 161 -14.21 -4.38 16.17
C ASN A 161 -13.24 -3.46 15.39
N PRO A 162 -12.44 -3.99 14.45
CA PRO A 162 -11.49 -3.20 13.67
C PRO A 162 -12.12 -2.04 12.89
N LEU A 163 -13.31 -2.22 12.31
CA LEU A 163 -14.01 -1.18 11.56
C LEU A 163 -14.37 0.01 12.45
N LEU A 164 -15.02 -0.24 13.59
CA LEU A 164 -15.41 0.82 14.52
C LEU A 164 -14.20 1.57 15.06
N ALA A 165 -13.12 0.85 15.42
CA ALA A 165 -11.86 1.45 15.84
C ALA A 165 -11.26 2.35 14.75
N LYS A 166 -11.24 1.88 13.49
CA LYS A 166 -10.71 2.66 12.36
C LYS A 166 -11.55 3.89 12.05
N LEU A 167 -12.86 3.76 12.06
CA LEU A 167 -13.78 4.89 11.82
C LEU A 167 -13.71 5.94 12.94
N ALA A 168 -13.61 5.51 14.20
CA ALA A 168 -13.39 6.39 15.35
C ALA A 168 -12.07 7.17 15.21
N LEU A 169 -11.01 6.48 14.76
CA LEU A 169 -9.71 7.10 14.50
C LEU A 169 -9.80 8.20 13.44
N ASP A 170 -10.32 7.87 12.25
CA ASP A 170 -10.28 8.77 11.10
C ASP A 170 -11.26 9.94 11.21
N ASN A 171 -12.44 9.69 11.79
CA ASN A 171 -13.52 10.67 11.80
C ASN A 171 -13.58 11.54 13.06
N GLU A 172 -13.04 11.08 14.20
CA GLU A 172 -13.11 11.79 15.45
C GLU A 172 -11.74 11.99 16.12
N ALA A 173 -10.98 10.92 16.43
CA ALA A 173 -9.73 11.01 17.19
C ALA A 173 -8.66 11.90 16.52
N LYS A 174 -8.54 11.89 15.20
CA LYS A 174 -7.58 12.74 14.47
C LYS A 174 -7.90 14.23 14.52
N LYS A 175 -9.14 14.61 14.88
CA LYS A 175 -9.67 15.99 14.80
C LYS A 175 -9.64 16.73 16.13
N SER A 176 -9.64 16.04 17.26
CA SER A 176 -9.76 16.63 18.59
C SER A 176 -8.77 16.06 19.60
N THR A 177 -8.34 16.87 20.57
CA THR A 177 -7.58 16.41 21.74
C THR A 177 -8.54 15.75 22.74
N PRO A 178 -8.10 14.69 23.46
CA PRO A 178 -6.74 14.14 23.59
C PRO A 178 -6.33 13.16 22.48
N TRP A 179 -6.93 13.24 21.29
CA TRP A 179 -6.70 12.36 20.14
C TRP A 179 -7.04 10.89 20.40
N GLN A 180 -8.16 10.73 21.13
CA GLN A 180 -8.82 9.46 21.36
C GLN A 180 -10.30 9.59 21.04
N ALA A 181 -10.90 8.54 20.51
CA ALA A 181 -12.34 8.44 20.28
C ALA A 181 -12.80 7.00 20.38
N THR A 182 -14.00 6.78 20.94
CA THR A 182 -14.59 5.46 21.12
C THR A 182 -15.91 5.36 20.37
N TRP A 183 -16.01 4.42 19.42
CA TRP A 183 -17.22 4.10 18.69
C TRP A 183 -17.69 2.67 19.01
N THR A 184 -18.98 2.55 19.34
CA THR A 184 -19.63 1.30 19.74
C THR A 184 -20.89 1.06 18.90
N TYR A 185 -21.42 -0.14 18.92
CA TYR A 185 -22.61 -0.51 18.12
C TYR A 185 -23.82 0.36 18.42
N ASP A 186 -24.07 0.68 19.67
CA ASP A 186 -25.19 1.54 20.12
C ASP A 186 -25.07 2.97 19.59
N ARG A 187 -23.86 3.43 19.25
CA ARG A 187 -23.61 4.75 18.69
C ARG A 187 -23.63 4.82 17.17
N VAL A 188 -23.86 3.71 16.47
CA VAL A 188 -23.88 3.68 14.99
C VAL A 188 -24.80 4.72 14.37
N PRO A 189 -26.04 4.95 14.87
CA PRO A 189 -26.93 5.99 14.35
C PRO A 189 -26.40 7.40 14.49
N GLU A 190 -25.58 7.65 15.50
CA GLU A 190 -25.02 8.97 15.85
C GLU A 190 -23.62 9.18 15.25
N THR A 191 -22.97 8.12 14.79
CA THR A 191 -21.60 8.12 14.26
C THR A 191 -21.58 7.76 12.79
N ILE A 192 -21.67 6.48 12.44
CA ILE A 192 -21.55 6.00 11.05
C ILE A 192 -22.59 6.67 10.14
N TRP A 193 -23.86 6.69 10.54
CA TRP A 193 -24.93 7.24 9.70
C TRP A 193 -24.92 8.77 9.61
N LYS A 194 -24.07 9.45 10.39
CA LYS A 194 -23.86 10.90 10.34
C LYS A 194 -22.62 11.34 9.57
N LEU A 195 -21.86 10.40 9.02
CA LEU A 195 -20.79 10.75 8.10
C LEU A 195 -21.36 11.48 6.88
N ALA A 196 -20.69 12.57 6.48
CA ALA A 196 -21.21 13.48 5.49
C ALA A 196 -21.29 12.84 4.10
N ASP A 197 -20.23 12.15 3.70
CA ASP A 197 -20.08 11.55 2.40
C ASP A 197 -19.80 10.04 2.49
N LEU A 198 -20.24 9.28 1.47
CA LEU A 198 -19.99 7.85 1.40
C LEU A 198 -18.49 7.51 1.38
N ASP A 199 -17.66 8.37 0.83
CA ASP A 199 -16.21 8.16 0.73
C ASP A 199 -15.42 8.62 1.98
N ASP A 200 -16.07 9.20 2.97
CA ASP A 200 -15.56 9.33 4.33
C ASP A 200 -15.56 8.00 5.09
N PHE A 201 -16.26 7.00 4.53
CA PHE A 201 -16.33 5.67 5.12
C PHE A 201 -15.19 4.78 4.66
N TRP A 202 -14.47 4.20 5.62
CA TRP A 202 -13.38 3.30 5.32
C TRP A 202 -13.81 2.15 4.40
N SER A 203 -13.07 1.88 3.36
CA SER A 203 -13.32 0.94 2.27
C SER A 203 -14.25 1.42 1.13
N ILE A 204 -14.89 2.57 1.24
CA ILE A 204 -15.65 3.18 0.14
C ILE A 204 -14.84 4.33 -0.46
N GLY A 205 -14.28 4.13 -1.64
CA GLY A 205 -13.64 5.22 -2.39
C GLY A 205 -14.61 5.90 -3.34
N SER A 206 -14.21 7.03 -3.92
CA SER A 206 -15.05 7.87 -4.80
C SER A 206 -15.69 7.13 -5.97
N ARG A 207 -15.02 6.11 -6.53
CA ARG A 207 -15.60 5.27 -7.60
C ARG A 207 -16.72 4.37 -7.10
N THR A 208 -16.60 3.83 -5.90
CA THR A 208 -17.63 3.00 -5.26
C THR A 208 -18.81 3.88 -4.83
N ALA A 209 -18.55 5.05 -4.26
CA ALA A 209 -19.57 6.03 -3.91
C ALA A 209 -20.40 6.45 -5.14
N LYS A 210 -19.78 6.74 -6.28
CA LYS A 210 -20.48 7.02 -7.54
C LYS A 210 -21.39 5.88 -8.00
N LYS A 211 -20.95 4.62 -7.85
CA LYS A 211 -21.76 3.45 -8.21
C LYS A 211 -22.95 3.25 -7.25
N LEU A 212 -22.76 3.50 -5.95
CA LEU A 212 -23.83 3.48 -4.95
C LEU A 212 -24.86 4.58 -5.23
N ASN A 213 -24.41 5.80 -5.50
CA ASN A 213 -25.29 6.91 -5.87
C ASN A 213 -26.13 6.59 -7.11
N ALA A 214 -25.57 5.91 -8.10
CA ALA A 214 -26.27 5.52 -9.34
C ALA A 214 -27.42 4.50 -9.12
N ILE A 215 -27.46 3.86 -7.95
CA ILE A 215 -28.54 2.93 -7.55
C ILE A 215 -29.40 3.49 -6.40
N GLY A 216 -29.32 4.81 -6.14
CA GLY A 216 -30.15 5.52 -5.17
C GLY A 216 -29.68 5.46 -3.73
N ILE A 217 -28.41 5.04 -3.47
CA ILE A 217 -27.81 4.99 -2.13
C ILE A 217 -26.87 6.20 -2.01
N HIS A 218 -27.28 7.20 -1.21
CA HIS A 218 -26.59 8.49 -1.14
C HIS A 218 -25.83 8.74 0.17
N ASN A 219 -26.11 7.96 1.19
CA ASN A 219 -25.50 8.06 2.52
C ASN A 219 -25.41 6.68 3.17
N LEU A 220 -24.79 6.60 4.35
CA LEU A 220 -24.59 5.34 5.06
C LEU A 220 -25.84 4.79 5.72
N TYR A 221 -26.83 5.63 6.02
CA TYR A 221 -28.15 5.17 6.45
C TYR A 221 -28.88 4.44 5.32
N ASP A 222 -28.86 4.99 4.10
CA ASP A 222 -29.41 4.33 2.92
C ASP A 222 -28.72 3.00 2.66
N LEU A 223 -27.37 2.96 2.79
CA LEU A 223 -26.59 1.72 2.61
C LEU A 223 -26.93 0.65 3.64
N ALA A 224 -27.10 1.04 4.92
CA ALA A 224 -27.50 0.13 5.99
C ALA A 224 -28.90 -0.45 5.78
N HIS A 225 -29.80 0.30 5.16
CA HIS A 225 -31.20 -0.10 4.94
C HIS A 225 -31.48 -0.57 3.50
N ALA A 226 -30.44 -0.66 2.66
CA ALA A 226 -30.56 -1.15 1.29
C ALA A 226 -30.89 -2.66 1.24
N ASP A 227 -31.44 -3.08 0.12
CA ASP A 227 -31.59 -4.51 -0.15
C ASP A 227 -30.22 -5.18 -0.32
N ARG A 228 -29.87 -6.06 0.63
CA ARG A 228 -28.62 -6.81 0.60
C ARG A 228 -28.46 -7.64 -0.69
N ALA A 229 -29.56 -8.22 -1.21
CA ALA A 229 -29.50 -9.00 -2.44
C ALA A 229 -29.12 -8.11 -3.66
N LEU A 230 -29.63 -6.89 -3.70
CA LEU A 230 -29.24 -5.89 -4.72
C LEU A 230 -27.75 -5.53 -4.58
N LEU A 231 -27.27 -5.28 -3.37
CA LEU A 231 -25.85 -4.99 -3.11
C LEU A 231 -24.95 -6.16 -3.53
N HIS A 232 -25.33 -7.39 -3.20
CA HIS A 232 -24.61 -8.59 -3.64
C HIS A 232 -24.58 -8.71 -5.16
N GLN A 233 -25.72 -8.51 -5.84
CA GLN A 233 -25.79 -8.57 -7.30
C GLN A 233 -24.88 -7.53 -7.97
N ARG A 234 -24.75 -6.33 -7.40
CA ARG A 234 -24.00 -5.20 -8.00
C ARG A 234 -22.51 -5.22 -7.65
N PHE A 235 -22.15 -5.68 -6.45
CA PHE A 235 -20.79 -5.57 -5.90
C PHE A 235 -20.21 -6.91 -5.43
N GLY A 236 -20.98 -8.03 -5.51
CA GLY A 236 -20.57 -9.34 -5.01
C GLY A 236 -20.37 -9.34 -3.49
N VAL A 237 -19.42 -10.12 -3.01
CA VAL A 237 -19.08 -10.23 -1.58
C VAL A 237 -18.72 -8.89 -0.93
N ILE A 238 -18.21 -7.93 -1.71
CA ILE A 238 -17.93 -6.57 -1.22
C ILE A 238 -19.24 -5.85 -0.90
N GLY A 239 -20.31 -6.08 -1.66
CA GLY A 239 -21.64 -5.55 -1.38
C GLY A 239 -22.21 -6.06 -0.06
N ASP A 240 -22.04 -7.35 0.22
CA ASP A 240 -22.41 -7.92 1.53
C ASP A 240 -21.63 -7.29 2.67
N ALA A 241 -20.31 -7.13 2.49
CA ALA A 241 -19.47 -6.49 3.49
C ALA A 241 -19.89 -5.03 3.75
N MET A 242 -20.12 -4.25 2.69
CA MET A 242 -20.59 -2.87 2.82
C MET A 242 -21.90 -2.76 3.59
N TYR A 243 -22.86 -3.70 3.35
CA TYR A 243 -24.10 -3.76 4.09
C TYR A 243 -23.87 -3.91 5.60
N PHE A 244 -23.08 -4.92 6.01
CA PHE A 244 -22.77 -5.14 7.43
C PHE A 244 -21.94 -4.02 8.03
N HIS A 245 -20.97 -3.51 7.29
CA HIS A 245 -20.14 -2.41 7.72
C HIS A 245 -20.94 -1.12 7.96
N ALA A 246 -22.00 -0.85 7.18
CA ALA A 246 -22.89 0.28 7.41
C ALA A 246 -23.68 0.17 8.73
N TRP A 247 -23.82 -1.05 9.28
CA TRP A 247 -24.32 -1.34 10.62
C TRP A 247 -23.21 -1.37 11.69
N GLY A 248 -21.97 -1.05 11.32
CA GLY A 248 -20.81 -1.11 12.22
C GLY A 248 -20.31 -2.53 12.47
N ILE A 249 -20.79 -3.53 11.76
CA ILE A 249 -20.46 -4.94 11.98
C ILE A 249 -19.29 -5.34 11.10
N ASP A 250 -18.20 -5.78 11.71
CA ASP A 250 -17.02 -6.32 11.03
C ASP A 250 -16.59 -7.62 11.72
N TYR A 251 -16.57 -8.71 10.96
CA TYR A 251 -16.16 -10.03 11.43
C TYR A 251 -14.65 -10.28 11.20
N SER A 252 -13.87 -9.26 10.91
CA SER A 252 -12.43 -9.38 10.75
C SER A 252 -11.77 -9.79 12.06
N ASP A 253 -10.96 -10.83 11.99
CA ASP A 253 -10.23 -11.39 13.12
C ASP A 253 -8.75 -11.01 13.00
N LEU A 254 -8.24 -10.19 13.91
CA LEU A 254 -6.85 -9.70 13.91
C LEU A 254 -5.83 -10.83 14.07
N THR A 255 -6.22 -11.97 14.65
CA THR A 255 -5.34 -13.13 14.82
C THR A 255 -5.16 -13.91 13.52
N ARG A 256 -6.09 -13.79 12.59
CA ARG A 256 -6.03 -14.43 11.27
C ARG A 256 -5.33 -13.54 10.28
N ARG A 257 -4.03 -13.71 10.16
CA ARG A 257 -3.27 -13.06 9.10
C ARG A 257 -3.67 -13.64 7.74
N TYR A 258 -4.03 -12.75 6.82
CA TYR A 258 -4.27 -13.17 5.43
C TYR A 258 -2.97 -13.73 4.85
N LEU A 259 -2.95 -15.04 4.66
CA LEU A 259 -1.89 -15.72 3.92
C LEU A 259 -2.43 -16.00 2.51
N PRO A 260 -1.96 -15.26 1.49
CA PRO A 260 -2.41 -15.49 0.12
C PRO A 260 -2.20 -16.95 -0.27
N GLN A 261 -3.23 -17.61 -0.76
CA GLN A 261 -3.10 -18.99 -1.24
C GLN A 261 -2.27 -19.04 -2.51
N SER A 262 -1.47 -20.11 -2.68
CA SER A 262 -0.48 -20.22 -3.77
C SER A 262 -1.09 -20.14 -5.16
N GLU A 263 -2.29 -20.66 -5.37
CA GLU A 263 -2.96 -20.72 -6.67
C GLU A 263 -3.24 -19.34 -7.30
N ASN A 264 -3.40 -18.30 -6.48
CA ASN A 264 -3.67 -16.94 -6.91
C ASN A 264 -2.47 -15.99 -6.78
N LYS A 265 -1.30 -16.52 -6.38
CA LYS A 265 -0.11 -15.70 -6.23
C LYS A 265 0.48 -15.33 -7.58
N GLY A 266 0.92 -14.08 -7.68
CA GLY A 266 1.74 -13.59 -8.78
C GLY A 266 2.85 -12.71 -8.24
N TYR A 267 3.99 -12.72 -8.92
CA TYR A 267 5.09 -11.80 -8.67
C TYR A 267 5.09 -10.74 -9.75
N GLY A 268 5.11 -9.50 -9.35
CA GLY A 268 5.13 -8.39 -10.30
C GLY A 268 5.81 -7.17 -9.71
N ASN A 269 6.22 -6.28 -10.58
CA ASN A 269 6.68 -4.96 -10.24
C ASN A 269 6.18 -3.96 -11.27
N SER A 270 6.03 -2.71 -10.85
CA SER A 270 5.64 -1.60 -11.71
C SER A 270 6.47 -0.37 -11.41
N GLN A 271 6.55 0.51 -12.39
CA GLN A 271 7.30 1.74 -12.26
C GLN A 271 6.59 2.89 -12.96
N VAL A 272 6.43 4.00 -12.25
CA VAL A 272 6.16 5.30 -12.87
C VAL A 272 7.48 5.86 -13.35
N LEU A 273 7.56 6.18 -14.65
CA LEU A 273 8.77 6.71 -15.29
C LEU A 273 8.98 8.18 -14.90
N MET A 274 10.25 8.58 -14.91
CA MET A 274 10.65 9.94 -14.51
C MET A 274 10.19 11.02 -15.49
N ARG A 275 10.05 10.65 -16.74
CA ARG A 275 9.57 11.44 -17.86
C ARG A 275 8.71 10.59 -18.78
N ASP A 276 8.13 11.17 -19.77
CA ASP A 276 7.42 10.45 -20.81
C ASP A 276 8.42 9.77 -21.74
N TYR A 277 8.23 8.47 -21.98
CA TYR A 277 9.06 7.68 -22.88
C TYR A 277 8.33 7.49 -24.21
N THR A 278 8.94 7.97 -25.29
CA THR A 278 8.40 7.90 -26.65
C THR A 278 9.18 6.95 -27.55
N GLN A 279 10.37 6.53 -27.12
CA GLN A 279 11.22 5.63 -27.90
C GLN A 279 10.99 4.19 -27.44
N PRO A 280 10.65 3.25 -28.37
CA PRO A 280 10.35 1.87 -27.99
C PRO A 280 11.54 1.20 -27.28
N ARG A 281 12.76 1.49 -27.69
CA ARG A 281 13.96 0.93 -27.05
C ARG A 281 14.10 1.33 -25.59
N GLU A 282 13.80 2.57 -25.22
CA GLU A 282 13.85 3.02 -23.82
C GLU A 282 12.80 2.29 -22.97
N ILE A 283 11.60 2.03 -23.51
CA ILE A 283 10.53 1.29 -22.83
C ILE A 283 10.91 -0.18 -22.67
N GLU A 284 11.47 -0.80 -23.70
CA GLU A 284 11.97 -2.18 -23.66
C GLU A 284 13.07 -2.39 -22.60
N VAL A 285 13.95 -1.41 -22.43
CA VAL A 285 14.98 -1.44 -21.39
C VAL A 285 14.33 -1.54 -20.02
N VAL A 286 13.36 -0.68 -19.70
CA VAL A 286 12.65 -0.71 -18.42
C VAL A 286 11.85 -1.99 -18.23
N LEU A 287 11.17 -2.49 -19.27
CA LEU A 287 10.48 -3.79 -19.23
C LEU A 287 11.45 -4.92 -18.89
N SER A 288 12.65 -4.91 -19.50
CA SER A 288 13.68 -5.92 -19.25
C SER A 288 14.23 -5.83 -17.83
N GLU A 289 14.43 -4.64 -17.31
CA GLU A 289 14.85 -4.41 -15.91
C GLU A 289 13.83 -4.92 -14.91
N ILE A 290 12.54 -4.67 -15.17
CA ILE A 290 11.46 -5.16 -14.30
C ILE A 290 11.35 -6.69 -14.40
N ALA A 291 11.45 -7.26 -15.61
CA ALA A 291 11.41 -8.69 -15.83
C ALA A 291 12.57 -9.42 -15.11
N ASP A 292 13.80 -8.88 -15.19
CA ASP A 292 14.98 -9.39 -14.46
C ASP A 292 14.74 -9.41 -12.94
N GLN A 293 14.18 -8.32 -12.37
CA GLN A 293 13.84 -8.27 -10.94
C GLN A 293 12.75 -9.27 -10.55
N VAL A 294 11.73 -9.45 -11.38
CA VAL A 294 10.65 -10.41 -11.13
C VAL A 294 11.18 -11.84 -11.22
N ALA A 295 12.01 -12.15 -12.22
CA ALA A 295 12.64 -13.45 -12.37
C ALA A 295 13.53 -13.82 -11.16
N GLY A 296 14.36 -12.89 -10.70
CA GLY A 296 15.18 -13.08 -9.48
C GLY A 296 14.33 -13.35 -8.23
N ARG A 297 13.16 -12.67 -8.09
CA ARG A 297 12.23 -12.95 -6.98
C ARG A 297 11.57 -14.33 -7.09
N LEU A 298 11.20 -14.77 -8.29
CA LEU A 298 10.67 -16.13 -8.52
C LEU A 298 11.71 -17.17 -8.09
N ARG A 299 12.96 -17.03 -8.53
CA ARG A 299 14.06 -17.94 -8.16
C ARG A 299 14.35 -17.92 -6.65
N HIS A 300 14.36 -16.75 -6.03
CA HIS A 300 14.54 -16.61 -4.58
C HIS A 300 13.49 -17.40 -3.77
N HIS A 301 12.25 -17.43 -4.26
CA HIS A 301 11.16 -18.19 -3.63
C HIS A 301 11.02 -19.62 -4.18
N GLN A 302 11.96 -20.07 -5.03
CA GLN A 302 11.96 -21.41 -5.64
C GLN A 302 10.66 -21.74 -6.39
N VAL A 303 10.11 -20.75 -7.09
CA VAL A 303 8.87 -20.88 -7.86
C VAL A 303 9.08 -20.50 -9.33
N GLN A 304 8.14 -20.91 -10.16
CA GLN A 304 8.04 -20.58 -11.58
C GLN A 304 6.61 -20.20 -11.94
N GLY A 305 6.38 -19.54 -13.06
CA GLY A 305 5.04 -19.14 -13.45
C GLY A 305 4.76 -19.32 -14.93
N GLU A 306 3.48 -19.42 -15.29
CA GLU A 306 3.00 -19.78 -16.63
C GLU A 306 2.37 -18.61 -17.39
N VAL A 307 1.97 -17.53 -16.73
CA VAL A 307 1.30 -16.40 -17.39
C VAL A 307 2.10 -15.14 -17.14
N ILE A 308 2.64 -14.57 -18.22
CA ILE A 308 3.37 -13.30 -18.19
C ILE A 308 2.42 -12.20 -18.66
N SER A 309 2.35 -11.13 -17.89
CA SER A 309 1.48 -9.98 -18.16
C SER A 309 2.31 -8.69 -18.17
N VAL A 310 2.01 -7.82 -19.12
CA VAL A 310 2.56 -6.46 -19.24
C VAL A 310 1.44 -5.45 -19.11
N GLY A 311 1.67 -4.38 -18.36
CA GLY A 311 0.79 -3.23 -18.30
C GLY A 311 1.57 -1.97 -18.69
N ILE A 312 1.01 -1.18 -19.58
CA ILE A 312 1.53 0.10 -20.06
C ILE A 312 0.51 1.19 -19.74
N GLY A 313 0.93 2.23 -19.03
CA GLY A 313 0.14 3.43 -18.80
C GLY A 313 0.67 4.57 -19.66
N TYR A 314 -0.22 5.23 -20.41
CA TYR A 314 0.12 6.37 -21.25
C TYR A 314 0.31 7.64 -20.43
N ALA A 315 1.14 8.53 -20.92
CA ALA A 315 1.41 9.83 -20.29
C ALA A 315 0.20 10.76 -20.41
N ASP A 316 -0.47 10.71 -21.54
CA ASP A 316 -1.65 11.51 -21.85
C ASP A 316 -2.82 10.58 -22.24
N ALA A 317 -3.69 10.36 -21.27
CA ALA A 317 -4.83 9.47 -21.44
C ALA A 317 -5.94 10.08 -22.36
N GLU A 318 -6.01 11.42 -22.46
CA GLU A 318 -7.00 12.12 -23.28
C GLU A 318 -6.64 12.04 -24.76
N GLU A 319 -5.35 12.29 -25.09
CA GLU A 319 -4.86 12.18 -26.47
C GLU A 319 -4.86 10.73 -27.00
N ALA A 320 -4.70 9.75 -26.07
CA ALA A 320 -4.63 8.35 -26.44
C ALA A 320 -6.00 7.63 -26.49
N ASP A 321 -7.11 8.32 -26.24
CA ASP A 321 -8.46 7.77 -26.07
C ASP A 321 -8.57 6.67 -24.99
N ASN A 322 -7.48 6.39 -24.28
CA ASN A 322 -7.46 5.43 -23.17
C ASN A 322 -6.24 5.66 -22.26
N SER A 323 -6.27 5.13 -21.05
CA SER A 323 -5.19 5.29 -20.05
C SER A 323 -4.00 4.36 -20.27
N GLY A 324 -4.02 3.53 -21.29
CA GLY A 324 -2.99 2.52 -21.55
C GLY A 324 -3.56 1.16 -21.93
N PHE A 325 -2.72 0.13 -21.92
CA PHE A 325 -3.17 -1.24 -22.21
C PHE A 325 -2.56 -2.26 -21.25
N GLY A 326 -3.27 -3.41 -21.13
CA GLY A 326 -2.77 -4.63 -20.54
C GLY A 326 -2.73 -5.74 -21.58
N ALA A 327 -1.67 -6.55 -21.56
CA ALA A 327 -1.54 -7.72 -22.42
C ALA A 327 -0.97 -8.88 -21.60
N GLN A 328 -1.35 -10.11 -21.91
CA GLN A 328 -0.80 -11.31 -21.28
C GLN A 328 -0.69 -12.47 -22.27
N MET A 329 0.21 -13.38 -21.97
CA MET A 329 0.35 -14.63 -22.71
C MET A 329 0.67 -15.80 -21.77
N LYS A 330 0.26 -16.98 -22.15
CA LYS A 330 0.70 -18.22 -21.51
C LYS A 330 2.03 -18.65 -22.11
N VAL A 331 2.93 -19.10 -21.25
CA VAL A 331 4.24 -19.69 -21.59
C VAL A 331 4.39 -21.01 -20.82
N ASP A 332 5.39 -21.81 -21.19
CA ASP A 332 5.79 -22.92 -20.34
C ASP A 332 6.26 -22.40 -18.97
N PRO A 333 6.06 -23.16 -17.88
CA PRO A 333 6.46 -22.74 -16.55
C PRO A 333 7.93 -22.33 -16.50
N THR A 334 8.21 -21.07 -16.17
CA THR A 334 9.58 -20.54 -16.19
C THR A 334 9.83 -19.53 -15.07
N ASN A 335 11.09 -19.42 -14.64
CA ASN A 335 11.63 -18.34 -13.83
C ASN A 335 12.94 -17.76 -14.44
N ARG A 336 13.21 -18.09 -15.71
CA ARG A 336 14.38 -17.62 -16.45
C ARG A 336 14.21 -16.16 -16.84
N THR A 337 15.24 -15.37 -16.62
CA THR A 337 15.22 -13.94 -16.93
C THR A 337 14.95 -13.68 -18.42
N ASP A 338 15.59 -14.42 -19.31
CA ASP A 338 15.48 -14.20 -20.76
C ASP A 338 14.08 -14.55 -21.30
N ASP A 339 13.40 -15.55 -20.73
CA ASP A 339 12.03 -15.91 -21.14
C ASP A 339 11.05 -14.82 -20.79
N LEU A 340 11.16 -14.27 -19.56
CA LEU A 340 10.33 -13.17 -19.12
C LEU A 340 10.57 -11.91 -19.96
N ILE A 341 11.82 -11.60 -20.30
CA ILE A 341 12.17 -10.45 -21.14
C ILE A 341 11.60 -10.62 -22.56
N ARG A 342 11.78 -11.79 -23.18
CA ARG A 342 11.24 -12.08 -24.52
C ARG A 342 9.73 -11.92 -24.56
N ALA A 343 9.03 -12.53 -23.61
CA ALA A 343 7.58 -12.45 -23.52
C ALA A 343 7.11 -11.01 -23.26
N ALA A 344 7.75 -10.27 -22.36
CA ALA A 344 7.39 -8.89 -22.06
C ALA A 344 7.56 -7.96 -23.27
N ARG A 345 8.67 -8.07 -24.00
CA ARG A 345 8.90 -7.30 -25.23
C ARG A 345 7.91 -7.67 -26.33
N PHE A 346 7.63 -8.95 -26.53
CA PHE A 346 6.64 -9.40 -27.50
C PHE A 346 5.26 -8.81 -27.21
N LEU A 347 4.80 -8.88 -25.97
CA LEU A 347 3.52 -8.33 -25.54
C LEU A 347 3.46 -6.81 -25.73
N PHE A 348 4.54 -6.11 -25.42
CA PHE A 348 4.66 -4.67 -25.64
C PHE A 348 4.49 -4.32 -27.11
N HIS A 349 5.28 -4.92 -28.00
CA HIS A 349 5.23 -4.63 -29.43
C HIS A 349 3.91 -5.03 -30.09
N SER A 350 3.22 -6.04 -29.56
CA SER A 350 1.94 -6.51 -30.11
C SER A 350 0.77 -5.52 -29.90
N LYS A 351 0.91 -4.57 -28.97
CA LYS A 351 -0.19 -3.68 -28.53
C LYS A 351 0.15 -2.19 -28.53
N TRP A 352 1.45 -1.85 -28.43
CA TRP A 352 1.85 -0.46 -28.36
C TRP A 352 1.63 0.26 -29.70
N ASN A 353 1.01 1.42 -29.63
CA ASN A 353 0.57 2.21 -30.77
C ASN A 353 1.35 3.54 -30.95
N GLY A 354 2.49 3.70 -30.25
CA GLY A 354 3.35 4.87 -30.39
C GLY A 354 3.10 5.99 -29.37
N HIS A 355 2.06 5.90 -28.54
CA HIS A 355 1.81 6.91 -27.51
C HIS A 355 2.90 6.94 -26.45
N ALA A 356 3.15 8.12 -25.88
CA ALA A 356 4.11 8.33 -24.80
C ALA A 356 3.72 7.53 -23.56
N VAL A 357 4.71 6.84 -22.97
CA VAL A 357 4.51 5.93 -21.83
C VAL A 357 5.01 6.58 -20.55
N ARG A 358 4.18 6.49 -19.49
CA ARG A 358 4.49 6.99 -18.15
C ARG A 358 4.53 5.88 -17.09
N ASN A 359 3.88 4.77 -17.32
CA ASN A 359 3.89 3.63 -16.40
C ASN A 359 4.17 2.33 -17.13
N VAL A 360 4.99 1.48 -16.51
CA VAL A 360 5.38 0.17 -17.04
C VAL A 360 5.28 -0.86 -15.93
N SER A 361 4.68 -2.02 -16.22
CA SER A 361 4.61 -3.14 -15.28
C SER A 361 4.83 -4.47 -15.97
N VAL A 362 5.46 -5.41 -15.24
CA VAL A 362 5.58 -6.82 -15.62
C VAL A 362 5.13 -7.67 -14.44
N ARG A 363 4.31 -8.67 -14.70
CA ARG A 363 3.80 -9.59 -13.70
C ARG A 363 3.79 -11.03 -14.23
N VAL A 364 4.11 -11.96 -13.35
CA VAL A 364 4.07 -13.42 -13.59
C VAL A 364 3.03 -14.02 -12.64
N ASN A 365 2.08 -14.74 -13.22
CA ASN A 365 0.96 -15.38 -12.51
C ASN A 365 0.97 -16.89 -12.75
N ARG A 366 0.03 -17.60 -12.12
CA ARG A 366 -0.06 -19.07 -12.09
C ARG A 366 1.25 -19.69 -11.65
N ILE A 367 1.55 -19.42 -10.39
CA ILE A 367 2.82 -19.80 -9.78
C ILE A 367 2.76 -21.24 -9.32
N SER A 368 3.80 -22.02 -9.67
CA SER A 368 4.03 -23.39 -9.18
C SER A 368 5.43 -23.52 -8.58
N GLN A 369 5.67 -24.59 -7.83
CA GLN A 369 7.01 -24.91 -7.32
C GLN A 369 7.96 -25.22 -8.50
N ALA A 370 9.17 -24.71 -8.44
CA ALA A 370 10.21 -24.98 -9.44
C ALA A 370 10.87 -26.34 -9.13
N SER A 371 10.09 -27.44 -9.26
CA SER A 371 10.58 -28.80 -8.94
C SER A 371 11.28 -29.51 -10.11
N THR A 372 11.00 -29.07 -11.34
CA THR A 372 11.56 -29.67 -12.56
C THR A 372 11.85 -28.59 -13.59
N MET A 373 12.95 -28.73 -14.30
CA MET A 373 13.28 -27.91 -15.47
C MET A 373 12.77 -28.64 -16.71
N GLN A 374 11.85 -28.04 -17.43
CA GLN A 374 11.46 -28.52 -18.74
C GLN A 374 12.46 -28.01 -19.77
N LEU A 375 13.23 -28.91 -20.38
CA LEU A 375 14.15 -28.57 -21.44
C LEU A 375 13.39 -28.31 -22.74
N SER A 376 13.81 -27.29 -23.48
CA SER A 376 13.30 -27.00 -24.82
C SER A 376 13.84 -28.01 -25.83
N LEU A 377 12.99 -28.46 -26.74
CA LEU A 377 13.46 -29.29 -27.88
C LEU A 377 14.25 -28.46 -28.91
N PHE A 378 14.25 -27.13 -28.80
CA PHE A 378 14.86 -26.21 -29.78
C PHE A 378 16.17 -25.59 -29.30
N GLU A 379 16.55 -25.78 -28.04
CA GLU A 379 17.84 -25.34 -27.48
C GLU A 379 18.62 -26.56 -26.96
N SER A 380 19.97 -26.53 -26.99
CA SER A 380 20.75 -27.61 -26.39
C SER A 380 20.62 -27.56 -24.84
N ALA A 381 20.54 -28.73 -24.21
CA ALA A 381 20.47 -28.86 -22.76
C ALA A 381 21.63 -28.13 -22.06
N GLU A 382 22.82 -28.19 -22.61
CA GLU A 382 24.05 -27.54 -22.09
C GLU A 382 23.87 -25.98 -22.05
N LYS A 383 23.27 -25.42 -23.12
CA LYS A 383 23.02 -23.98 -23.18
C LYS A 383 21.95 -23.54 -22.15
N GLU A 384 20.91 -24.36 -21.98
CA GLU A 384 19.88 -24.10 -20.99
C GLU A 384 20.43 -24.17 -19.55
N GLU A 385 21.22 -25.19 -19.25
CA GLU A 385 21.91 -25.32 -17.96
C GLU A 385 22.86 -24.15 -17.68
N ALA A 386 23.64 -23.73 -18.69
CA ALA A 386 24.52 -22.57 -18.57
C ALA A 386 23.76 -21.28 -18.28
N ASN A 387 22.60 -21.07 -18.90
CA ASN A 387 21.75 -19.90 -18.65
C ASN A 387 21.14 -19.91 -17.23
N VAL A 388 20.71 -21.08 -16.74
CA VAL A 388 20.23 -21.25 -15.37
C VAL A 388 21.33 -20.94 -14.37
N LEU A 389 22.54 -21.48 -14.58
CA LEU A 389 23.70 -21.25 -13.74
C LEU A 389 24.11 -19.78 -13.74
N LEU A 390 24.03 -19.11 -14.90
CA LEU A 390 24.29 -17.66 -15.02
C LEU A 390 23.30 -16.85 -14.18
N ASP A 391 22.00 -17.12 -14.31
CA ASP A 391 20.96 -16.41 -13.53
C ASP A 391 21.16 -16.63 -12.02
N GLN A 392 21.43 -17.85 -11.57
CA GLN A 392 21.72 -18.17 -10.17
C GLN A 392 22.98 -17.47 -9.65
N THR A 393 24.03 -17.41 -10.49
CA THR A 393 25.29 -16.73 -10.15
C THR A 393 25.07 -15.22 -9.98
N ILE A 394 24.32 -14.60 -10.89
CA ILE A 394 23.97 -13.19 -10.80
C ILE A 394 23.16 -12.92 -9.51
N ASP A 395 22.16 -13.76 -9.22
CA ASP A 395 21.35 -13.63 -8.01
C ASP A 395 22.20 -13.74 -6.73
N LYS A 396 23.13 -14.70 -6.68
CA LYS A 396 24.06 -14.88 -5.56
C LYS A 396 24.99 -13.68 -5.36
N ILE A 397 25.55 -13.13 -6.44
CA ILE A 397 26.37 -11.91 -6.37
C ILE A 397 25.53 -10.73 -5.86
N ARG A 398 24.32 -10.55 -6.38
CA ARG A 398 23.43 -9.47 -5.94
C ARG A 398 22.97 -9.60 -4.49
N GLN A 399 22.77 -10.83 -4.02
CA GLN A 399 22.43 -11.09 -2.61
C GLN A 399 23.58 -10.74 -1.66
N LEU A 400 24.82 -11.03 -2.04
CA LEU A 400 26.00 -10.79 -1.20
C LEU A 400 26.47 -9.33 -1.24
N TYR A 401 26.43 -8.69 -2.41
CA TYR A 401 27.08 -7.40 -2.65
C TYR A 401 26.12 -6.31 -3.11
N GLY A 402 24.82 -6.61 -3.20
CA GLY A 402 23.79 -5.68 -3.66
C GLY A 402 23.64 -5.65 -5.19
N TYR A 403 22.52 -5.08 -5.65
CA TYR A 403 22.14 -5.07 -7.06
C TYR A 403 23.19 -4.43 -7.99
N LYS A 404 23.87 -3.37 -7.51
CA LYS A 404 24.86 -2.62 -8.29
C LYS A 404 26.16 -3.37 -8.55
N ALA A 405 26.43 -4.45 -7.83
CA ALA A 405 27.66 -5.24 -8.00
C ALA A 405 27.73 -5.93 -9.38
N ILE A 406 26.58 -6.34 -9.92
CA ILE A 406 26.47 -6.89 -11.26
C ILE A 406 25.14 -6.47 -11.89
N VAL A 407 25.21 -5.78 -13.03
CA VAL A 407 24.06 -5.33 -13.79
C VAL A 407 24.12 -5.87 -15.22
N ARG A 408 22.98 -6.06 -15.85
CA ARG A 408 22.91 -6.42 -17.26
C ARG A 408 23.27 -5.22 -18.14
N GLY A 409 23.84 -5.45 -19.32
CA GLY A 409 24.31 -4.37 -20.23
C GLY A 409 23.21 -3.35 -20.57
N TYR A 410 21.98 -3.79 -20.77
CA TYR A 410 20.86 -2.89 -21.07
C TYR A 410 20.55 -1.91 -19.93
N SER A 411 20.93 -2.21 -18.69
CA SER A 411 20.76 -1.27 -17.57
C SER A 411 21.71 -0.07 -17.61
N LYS A 412 22.59 0.00 -18.62
CA LYS A 412 23.42 1.19 -18.92
C LYS A 412 22.98 1.92 -20.18
N GLU A 413 21.96 1.43 -20.86
CA GLU A 413 21.40 2.08 -22.04
C GLU A 413 20.53 3.30 -21.65
N LYS A 414 20.27 4.15 -22.64
CA LYS A 414 19.36 5.29 -22.47
C LYS A 414 17.96 4.79 -22.07
N GLY A 415 17.37 5.40 -21.07
CA GLY A 415 16.06 4.99 -20.52
C GLY A 415 16.16 4.02 -19.34
N ALA A 416 17.34 3.43 -19.07
CA ALA A 416 17.53 2.56 -17.91
C ALA A 416 17.29 3.28 -16.58
N THR A 417 16.78 2.55 -15.59
CA THR A 417 16.37 3.10 -14.29
C THR A 417 16.79 2.22 -13.11
N ALA A 418 17.15 0.96 -13.34
CA ALA A 418 17.35 0.00 -12.26
C ALA A 418 18.56 0.32 -11.37
N ILE A 419 19.62 0.91 -11.91
CA ILE A 419 20.82 1.31 -11.14
C ILE A 419 20.46 2.42 -10.13
N ASP A 420 19.70 3.42 -10.57
CA ASP A 420 19.24 4.51 -9.71
C ASP A 420 18.25 4.02 -8.65
N ARG A 421 17.39 3.10 -9.04
CA ARG A 421 16.38 2.49 -8.15
C ARG A 421 16.97 1.51 -7.13
N ALA A 422 18.15 0.97 -7.36
CA ALA A 422 18.76 -0.02 -6.47
C ALA A 422 19.09 0.51 -5.06
N GLY A 423 19.10 1.83 -4.87
CA GLY A 423 19.25 2.48 -3.56
C GLY A 423 17.93 2.90 -2.91
N LEU A 424 16.78 2.58 -3.54
CA LEU A 424 15.48 3.02 -3.03
C LEU A 424 14.83 1.95 -2.15
N VAL A 425 14.22 2.38 -1.07
CA VAL A 425 13.36 1.56 -0.20
C VAL A 425 11.92 2.05 -0.37
N GLY A 426 11.01 1.15 -0.78
CA GLY A 426 9.62 1.54 -1.07
C GLY A 426 9.48 2.59 -2.20
N GLY A 427 10.48 2.68 -3.10
CA GLY A 427 10.50 3.67 -4.18
C GLY A 427 11.10 5.03 -3.82
N HIS A 428 11.62 5.19 -2.61
CA HIS A 428 12.22 6.43 -2.08
C HIS A 428 13.62 6.17 -1.53
N HIS A 429 14.42 7.21 -1.36
CA HIS A 429 15.77 7.09 -0.79
C HIS A 429 15.73 6.41 0.59
N GLY A 430 16.63 5.41 0.77
CA GLY A 430 16.73 4.58 1.97
C GLY A 430 17.62 5.20 3.05
#